data_f239f65eb076c14a8e83c5a20ed9a00f
#
_entry.id   f239f65eb076c14a8e83c5a20ed9a00f
#
_cell.length_a   1.000
_cell.length_b   1.000
_cell.length_c   1.000
_cell.angle_alpha   90.00
_cell.angle_beta   90.00
_cell.angle_gamma   90.00
#
_symmetry.space_group_name_H-M   'P 1'
#
loop_
_entity.id
_entity.type
_entity.pdbx_description
1 polymer ?
#
loop_
_entity_poly.entity_id
_entity_poly.type
_entity_poly.pdbx_seq_one_letter_code
_entity_poly.pdbx_strand_id
1 'polypeptide(L)'
;MYKKETQLAFEDFVFPFGELDSENEWVKLAGLIPWDTVEREYAKQFVDNGHPAHSARIALGALIIKQRLKCSDEWTVRHVSENPYLQFFLGMKAYSSKAPFGASTMVEFRKRFPPEAIATILEASIPKKPRQDHDDQGKPGGSSGQKAAQSEPETPSNSGTLLMDATCCPADIAFPQDFQLLNYARELLEDIVRETCMANGWKTPRMYSKIARKSFLNLSKSKKRSA
;
A
#
# COMPACT_ATOMS: atom_id res chain seq x y z
N MET A 1 8.39 4.05 27.57
CA MET A 1 7.56 5.27 27.70
C MET A 1 7.62 6.06 26.38
N TYR A 2 6.50 6.39 25.79
CA TYR A 2 6.42 7.26 24.63
C TYR A 2 6.13 8.70 25.06
N LYS A 3 6.88 9.67 24.52
CA LYS A 3 6.62 11.09 24.72
C LYS A 3 6.24 11.70 23.37
N LYS A 4 5.11 12.40 23.33
CA LYS A 4 4.68 13.15 22.16
C LYS A 4 5.66 14.29 21.90
N GLU A 5 6.12 14.43 20.65
CA GLU A 5 6.98 15.52 20.21
C GLU A 5 6.16 16.61 19.51
N THR A 6 6.58 17.85 19.66
CA THR A 6 6.00 18.98 18.94
C THR A 6 6.41 18.88 17.46
N GLN A 7 5.43 19.02 16.56
CA GLN A 7 5.72 19.07 15.12
C GLN A 7 6.50 20.37 14.81
N LEU A 8 7.50 20.24 13.93
CA LEU A 8 8.36 21.35 13.51
C LEU A 8 7.85 21.92 12.22
N ALA A 9 7.85 23.24 12.09
CA ALA A 9 7.68 23.95 10.83
C ALA A 9 8.93 23.82 9.95
N PHE A 10 8.78 24.15 8.67
CA PHE A 10 9.91 24.05 7.73
C PHE A 10 11.07 25.01 8.11
N GLU A 11 10.73 26.20 8.59
CA GLU A 11 11.68 27.23 9.00
C GLU A 11 12.47 26.83 10.26
N ASP A 12 11.93 25.90 11.06
CA ASP A 12 12.60 25.46 12.29
C ASP A 12 13.75 24.47 12.05
N PHE A 13 13.91 23.97 10.81
CA PHE A 13 14.98 23.03 10.49
C PHE A 13 16.29 23.75 10.19
N VAL A 14 17.30 23.48 11.00
CA VAL A 14 18.63 24.09 10.84
C VAL A 14 19.49 23.25 9.90
N PHE A 15 19.87 23.85 8.76
CA PHE A 15 20.81 23.26 7.81
C PHE A 15 22.04 24.18 7.63
N PRO A 16 23.24 23.70 7.96
CA PRO A 16 24.43 24.58 8.05
C PRO A 16 25.01 25.02 6.69
N PHE A 17 24.53 24.44 5.59
CA PHE A 17 25.09 24.69 4.25
C PHE A 17 24.14 25.50 3.34
N GLY A 18 23.13 26.15 3.87
CA GLY A 18 22.18 26.98 3.14
C GLY A 18 20.73 26.70 3.50
N GLU A 19 19.84 27.21 2.67
CA GLU A 19 18.39 26.98 2.83
C GLU A 19 17.95 25.73 2.05
N LEU A 20 16.98 25.01 2.60
CA LEU A 20 16.35 23.90 1.91
C LEU A 20 15.30 24.43 0.93
N ASP A 21 15.11 23.74 -0.19
CA ASP A 21 14.08 24.06 -1.16
C ASP A 21 12.69 23.59 -0.65
N SER A 22 11.78 24.54 -0.48
CA SER A 22 10.38 24.28 -0.06
C SER A 22 9.59 23.47 -1.10
N GLU A 23 9.99 23.54 -2.38
CA GLU A 23 9.33 22.81 -3.47
C GLU A 23 9.71 21.33 -3.53
N ASN A 24 10.69 20.92 -2.73
CA ASN A 24 11.13 19.53 -2.68
C ASN A 24 9.98 18.59 -2.29
N GLU A 25 9.91 17.42 -2.95
CA GLU A 25 8.85 16.43 -2.76
C GLU A 25 8.71 15.93 -1.31
N TRP A 26 9.81 15.83 -0.56
CA TRP A 26 9.80 15.39 0.84
C TRP A 26 9.23 16.46 1.77
N VAL A 27 9.46 17.73 1.46
CA VAL A 27 8.89 18.87 2.19
C VAL A 27 7.37 18.89 1.97
N LYS A 28 6.93 18.79 0.72
CA LYS A 28 5.50 18.71 0.37
C LYS A 28 4.82 17.50 1.01
N LEU A 29 5.46 16.35 0.96
CA LEU A 29 4.93 15.12 1.57
C LEU A 29 4.80 15.24 3.09
N ALA A 30 5.75 15.91 3.75
CA ALA A 30 5.66 16.16 5.19
C ALA A 30 4.41 16.94 5.59
N GLY A 31 3.96 17.87 4.74
CA GLY A 31 2.74 18.65 4.96
C GLY A 31 1.44 17.88 4.70
N LEU A 32 1.48 16.80 3.92
CA LEU A 32 0.30 16.00 3.59
C LEU A 32 -0.05 14.94 4.64
N ILE A 33 0.91 14.53 5.44
CA ILE A 33 0.73 13.47 6.44
C ILE A 33 0.10 14.06 7.72
N PRO A 34 -1.00 13.50 8.23
CA PRO A 34 -1.64 13.95 9.47
C PRO A 34 -0.86 13.43 10.70
N TRP A 35 0.28 14.05 11.00
CA TRP A 35 1.20 13.61 12.04
C TRP A 35 0.55 13.46 13.42
N ASP A 36 -0.44 14.29 13.75
CA ASP A 36 -1.18 14.15 15.02
C ASP A 36 -1.95 12.83 15.12
N THR A 37 -2.48 12.35 14.01
CA THR A 37 -3.14 11.03 13.94
C THR A 37 -2.10 9.92 14.07
N VAL A 38 -0.97 10.05 13.36
CA VAL A 38 0.16 9.11 13.46
C VAL A 38 0.65 8.99 14.90
N GLU A 39 0.85 10.11 15.57
CA GLU A 39 1.26 10.18 16.98
C GLU A 39 0.29 9.44 17.90
N ARG A 40 -0.99 9.66 17.70
CA ARG A 40 -2.05 9.05 18.51
C ARG A 40 -2.10 7.53 18.32
N GLU A 41 -2.02 7.05 17.08
CA GLU A 41 -2.03 5.61 16.80
C GLU A 41 -0.75 4.91 17.27
N TYR A 42 0.39 5.57 17.11
CA TYR A 42 1.67 5.05 17.56
C TYR A 42 1.75 4.97 19.08
N ALA A 43 1.23 5.98 19.80
CA ALA A 43 1.22 6.02 21.25
C ALA A 43 0.47 4.83 21.89
N LYS A 44 -0.59 4.32 21.22
CA LYS A 44 -1.36 3.15 21.69
C LYS A 44 -0.52 1.87 21.79
N GLN A 45 0.61 1.81 21.10
CA GLN A 45 1.48 0.63 21.05
C GLN A 45 2.48 0.57 22.22
N PHE A 46 2.43 1.54 23.13
CA PHE A 46 3.39 1.63 24.23
C PHE A 46 2.72 1.47 25.60
N VAL A 47 3.40 0.77 26.48
CA VAL A 47 3.09 0.66 27.89
C VAL A 47 4.01 1.63 28.64
N ASP A 48 3.56 2.16 29.78
CA ASP A 48 4.28 3.21 30.53
C ASP A 48 5.64 2.79 31.11
N ASN A 49 6.08 1.58 30.87
CA ASN A 49 7.36 1.04 31.34
C ASN A 49 8.31 0.79 30.16
N GLY A 50 9.55 1.24 30.26
CA GLY A 50 10.61 0.88 29.33
C GLY A 50 11.50 2.03 28.87
N HIS A 51 12.37 1.73 27.91
CA HIS A 51 13.29 2.67 27.29
C HIS A 51 12.54 3.72 26.47
N PRO A 52 13.03 4.97 26.40
CA PRO A 52 12.45 5.98 25.52
C PRO A 52 12.36 5.49 24.08
N ALA A 53 11.18 5.58 23.49
CA ALA A 53 10.96 5.19 22.11
C ALA A 53 11.32 6.35 21.16
N HIS A 54 11.68 6.01 19.92
CA HIS A 54 11.75 7.00 18.84
C HIS A 54 10.37 7.62 18.61
N SER A 55 10.35 8.87 18.09
CA SER A 55 9.08 9.54 17.76
C SER A 55 8.30 8.79 16.69
N ALA A 56 6.99 8.96 16.67
CA ALA A 56 6.11 8.39 15.65
C ALA A 56 6.51 8.84 14.25
N ARG A 57 6.91 10.10 14.11
CA ARG A 57 7.34 10.68 12.85
C ARG A 57 8.62 10.04 12.32
N ILE A 58 9.61 9.73 13.18
CA ILE A 58 10.80 8.96 12.79
C ILE A 58 10.40 7.56 12.37
N ALA A 59 9.55 6.87 13.15
CA ALA A 59 9.21 5.49 12.89
C ALA A 59 8.42 5.31 11.58
N LEU A 60 7.31 6.03 11.39
CA LEU A 60 6.52 5.96 10.16
C LEU A 60 7.27 6.56 8.98
N GLY A 61 7.93 7.69 9.17
CA GLY A 61 8.70 8.36 8.13
C GLY A 61 9.80 7.48 7.55
N ALA A 62 10.52 6.73 8.39
CA ALA A 62 11.53 5.77 7.95
C ALA A 62 10.94 4.65 7.08
N LEU A 63 9.75 4.15 7.43
CA LEU A 63 9.05 3.13 6.63
C LEU A 63 8.60 3.69 5.28
N ILE A 64 8.10 4.93 5.24
CA ILE A 64 7.70 5.62 4.01
C ILE A 64 8.92 5.84 3.10
N ILE A 65 10.04 6.33 3.66
CA ILE A 65 11.29 6.52 2.91
C ILE A 65 11.75 5.21 2.27
N LYS A 66 11.80 4.14 3.06
CA LYS A 66 12.17 2.81 2.57
C LYS A 66 11.28 2.37 1.41
N GLN A 67 9.97 2.48 1.56
CA GLN A 67 9.00 2.06 0.55
C GLN A 67 9.11 2.88 -0.74
N ARG A 68 9.28 4.20 -0.61
CA ARG A 68 9.38 5.11 -1.75
C ARG A 68 10.68 4.93 -2.53
N LEU A 69 11.80 4.76 -1.82
CA LEU A 69 13.10 4.53 -2.44
C LEU A 69 13.35 3.05 -2.81
N LYS A 70 12.45 2.14 -2.41
CA LYS A 70 12.55 0.69 -2.65
C LYS A 70 13.91 0.12 -2.24
N CYS A 71 14.45 0.55 -1.11
CA CYS A 71 15.77 0.19 -0.64
C CYS A 71 15.75 -0.73 0.60
N SER A 72 16.91 -1.29 0.97
CA SER A 72 17.06 -2.10 2.20
C SER A 72 17.00 -1.22 3.46
N ASP A 73 16.87 -1.85 4.64
CA ASP A 73 16.89 -1.12 5.92
C ASP A 73 18.22 -0.38 6.14
N GLU A 74 19.33 -0.99 5.77
CA GLU A 74 20.67 -0.39 5.87
C GLU A 74 20.82 0.82 4.94
N TRP A 75 20.36 0.69 3.69
CA TRP A 75 20.36 1.80 2.73
C TRP A 75 19.43 2.93 3.15
N THR A 76 18.28 2.62 3.76
CA THR A 76 17.38 3.65 4.32
C THR A 76 18.11 4.48 5.37
N VAL A 77 18.79 3.84 6.32
CA VAL A 77 19.57 4.53 7.36
C VAL A 77 20.67 5.40 6.76
N ARG A 78 21.37 4.88 5.75
CA ARG A 78 22.42 5.63 5.05
C ARG A 78 21.85 6.85 4.31
N HIS A 79 20.78 6.68 3.55
CA HIS A 79 20.13 7.83 2.88
C HIS A 79 19.67 8.90 3.86
N VAL A 80 19.11 8.49 5.01
CA VAL A 80 18.73 9.44 6.07
C VAL A 80 19.93 10.20 6.61
N SER A 81 21.11 9.58 6.76
CA SER A 81 22.30 10.27 7.26
C SER A 81 22.92 11.24 6.23
N GLU A 82 22.66 11.01 4.95
CA GLU A 82 23.25 11.80 3.85
C GLU A 82 22.34 12.94 3.36
N ASN A 83 21.00 12.80 3.51
CA ASN A 83 20.04 13.71 2.88
C ASN A 83 19.28 14.57 3.91
N PRO A 84 19.47 15.89 3.90
CA PRO A 84 18.82 16.81 4.83
C PRO A 84 17.28 16.85 4.67
N TYR A 85 16.76 16.66 3.44
CA TYR A 85 15.31 16.62 3.21
C TYR A 85 14.65 15.41 3.87
N LEU A 86 15.33 14.25 3.88
CA LEU A 86 14.84 13.07 4.60
C LEU A 86 14.86 13.29 6.11
N GLN A 87 15.87 13.98 6.63
CA GLN A 87 15.95 14.33 8.05
C GLN A 87 14.86 15.31 8.45
N PHE A 88 14.61 16.33 7.63
CA PHE A 88 13.45 17.21 7.81
C PHE A 88 12.14 16.43 7.81
N PHE A 89 11.95 15.53 6.85
CA PHE A 89 10.76 14.67 6.75
C PHE A 89 10.55 13.84 8.03
N LEU A 90 11.62 13.33 8.62
CA LEU A 90 11.60 12.60 9.90
C LEU A 90 11.37 13.50 11.13
N GLY A 91 11.30 14.83 10.96
CA GLY A 91 11.09 15.78 12.06
C GLY A 91 12.33 16.04 12.91
N MET A 92 13.52 15.83 12.37
CA MET A 92 14.77 16.24 13.02
C MET A 92 14.86 17.76 13.07
N LYS A 93 15.41 18.32 14.16
CA LYS A 93 15.54 19.78 14.33
C LYS A 93 16.69 20.38 13.54
N ALA A 94 17.71 19.59 13.24
CA ALA A 94 18.88 20.04 12.51
C ALA A 94 19.49 18.89 11.73
N TYR A 95 20.23 19.23 10.69
CA TYR A 95 21.01 18.26 9.94
C TYR A 95 22.10 17.60 10.80
N SER A 96 22.20 16.29 10.68
CA SER A 96 23.22 15.48 11.33
C SER A 96 23.72 14.40 10.37
N SER A 97 25.04 14.29 10.23
CA SER A 97 25.67 13.19 9.46
C SER A 97 25.48 11.82 10.14
N LYS A 98 24.98 11.81 11.38
CA LYS A 98 24.69 10.59 12.13
C LYS A 98 23.21 10.26 12.04
N ALA A 99 22.88 9.05 11.57
CA ALA A 99 21.51 8.59 11.49
C ALA A 99 20.86 8.51 12.88
N PRO A 100 19.56 8.85 13.00
CA PRO A 100 18.86 8.86 14.29
C PRO A 100 18.53 7.45 14.83
N PHE A 101 18.65 6.41 14.01
CA PHE A 101 18.37 5.02 14.37
C PHE A 101 19.24 4.04 13.57
N GLY A 102 19.33 2.79 14.03
CA GLY A 102 20.02 1.72 13.32
C GLY A 102 19.09 0.89 12.43
N ALA A 103 19.65 0.10 11.49
CA ALA A 103 18.88 -0.75 10.59
C ALA A 103 17.99 -1.78 11.32
N SER A 104 18.46 -2.35 12.43
CA SER A 104 17.69 -3.28 13.27
C SER A 104 16.43 -2.65 13.87
N THR A 105 16.44 -1.34 14.14
CA THR A 105 15.29 -0.60 14.66
C THR A 105 14.11 -0.56 13.67
N MET A 106 14.38 -0.68 12.37
CA MET A 106 13.34 -0.72 11.34
C MET A 106 12.39 -1.93 11.51
N VAL A 107 12.87 -3.02 12.09
CA VAL A 107 12.03 -4.19 12.42
C VAL A 107 11.01 -3.82 13.48
N GLU A 108 11.45 -3.11 14.52
CA GLU A 108 10.55 -2.63 15.59
C GLU A 108 9.55 -1.59 15.07
N PHE A 109 9.96 -0.71 14.18
CA PHE A 109 9.04 0.26 13.55
C PHE A 109 7.90 -0.45 12.80
N ARG A 110 8.21 -1.50 12.03
CA ARG A 110 7.18 -2.30 11.32
C ARG A 110 6.19 -2.96 12.27
N LYS A 111 6.64 -3.49 13.39
CA LYS A 111 5.76 -4.13 14.39
C LYS A 111 4.79 -3.14 15.04
N ARG A 112 5.15 -1.86 15.11
CA ARG A 112 4.36 -0.82 15.79
C ARG A 112 3.29 -0.17 14.92
N PHE A 113 3.26 -0.49 13.62
CA PHE A 113 2.21 -0.02 12.71
C PHE A 113 1.43 -1.22 12.16
N PRO A 114 0.47 -1.77 12.93
CA PRO A 114 -0.42 -2.81 12.43
C PRO A 114 -1.31 -2.26 11.29
N PRO A 115 -1.88 -3.12 10.45
CA PRO A 115 -2.70 -2.71 9.30
C PRO A 115 -3.84 -1.75 9.65
N GLU A 116 -4.47 -1.93 10.82
CA GLU A 116 -5.57 -1.10 11.32
C GLU A 116 -5.11 0.34 11.60
N ALA A 117 -3.93 0.50 12.21
CA ALA A 117 -3.35 1.81 12.46
C ALA A 117 -3.01 2.54 11.15
N ILE A 118 -2.48 1.81 10.17
CA ILE A 118 -2.19 2.36 8.83
C ILE A 118 -3.48 2.78 8.14
N ALA A 119 -4.55 1.96 8.19
CA ALA A 119 -5.85 2.30 7.62
C ALA A 119 -6.41 3.61 8.20
N THR A 120 -6.38 3.77 9.53
CA THR A 120 -6.82 4.99 10.22
C THR A 120 -6.02 6.22 9.79
N ILE A 121 -4.70 6.08 9.62
CA ILE A 121 -3.83 7.17 9.15
C ILE A 121 -4.16 7.55 7.71
N LEU A 122 -4.38 6.56 6.84
CA LEU A 122 -4.74 6.79 5.43
C LEU A 122 -6.10 7.49 5.31
N GLU A 123 -7.11 7.06 6.06
CA GLU A 123 -8.42 7.72 6.09
C GLU A 123 -8.33 9.18 6.55
N ALA A 124 -7.48 9.47 7.53
CA ALA A 124 -7.23 10.83 8.00
C ALA A 124 -6.45 11.69 6.98
N SER A 125 -5.66 11.05 6.09
CA SER A 125 -4.89 11.74 5.04
C SER A 125 -5.76 12.14 3.83
N ILE A 126 -6.94 11.53 3.67
CA ILE A 126 -7.86 11.86 2.56
C ILE A 126 -8.64 13.12 2.92
N PRO A 127 -8.54 14.21 2.14
CA PRO A 127 -9.33 15.39 2.38
C PRO A 127 -10.83 15.07 2.22
N LYS A 128 -11.59 15.17 3.31
CA LYS A 128 -13.06 15.05 3.26
C LYS A 128 -13.59 16.23 2.44
N LYS A 129 -14.11 15.97 1.24
CA LYS A 129 -14.90 16.97 0.52
C LYS A 129 -16.06 17.39 1.41
N PRO A 130 -16.29 18.71 1.60
CA PRO A 130 -17.49 19.17 2.31
C PRO A 130 -18.71 18.62 1.56
N ARG A 131 -19.59 17.94 2.29
CA ARG A 131 -20.90 17.57 1.78
C ARG A 131 -21.61 18.90 1.46
N GLN A 132 -21.86 19.17 0.20
CA GLN A 132 -22.81 20.21 -0.19
C GLN A 132 -24.19 19.63 0.13
N ASP A 133 -24.76 20.09 1.24
CA ASP A 133 -26.17 19.90 1.53
C ASP A 133 -26.94 20.66 0.46
N HIS A 134 -27.40 19.96 -0.56
CA HIS A 134 -28.44 20.48 -1.45
C HIS A 134 -29.75 20.40 -0.68
N ASP A 135 -30.14 21.51 -0.08
CA ASP A 135 -31.52 21.77 0.31
C ASP A 135 -32.38 21.76 -0.95
N ASP A 136 -32.94 20.62 -1.29
CA ASP A 136 -34.00 20.51 -2.30
C ASP A 136 -35.35 20.67 -1.62
N GLN A 137 -35.79 21.93 -1.51
CA GLN A 137 -37.18 22.29 -1.20
C GLN A 137 -38.03 22.14 -2.47
N GLY A 138 -38.51 20.94 -2.73
CA GLY A 138 -39.47 20.60 -3.80
C GLY A 138 -40.80 20.08 -3.24
N LYS A 139 -41.83 20.85 -3.40
CA LYS A 139 -43.25 20.69 -2.96
C LYS A 139 -43.92 19.36 -3.34
N PRO A 140 -44.97 18.97 -2.62
CA PRO A 140 -45.69 17.70 -2.81
C PRO A 140 -46.77 17.81 -3.87
N GLY A 141 -46.90 16.82 -4.71
CA GLY A 141 -48.01 16.64 -5.65
C GLY A 141 -48.32 15.19 -5.90
N GLY A 142 -49.51 14.75 -5.52
CA GLY A 142 -50.05 13.50 -5.21
C GLY A 142 -50.28 12.46 -6.31
N SER A 143 -50.78 11.36 -5.82
CA SER A 143 -51.68 10.33 -6.38
C SER A 143 -51.13 8.97 -6.79
N SER A 144 -51.46 8.03 -5.92
CA SER A 144 -51.98 6.67 -6.13
C SER A 144 -51.36 5.74 -7.19
N GLY A 145 -50.95 4.55 -6.70
CA GLY A 145 -50.76 3.36 -7.52
C GLY A 145 -49.96 2.28 -6.81
N GLN A 146 -50.63 1.41 -6.06
CA GLN A 146 -50.07 0.18 -5.46
C GLN A 146 -49.45 -0.71 -6.53
N LYS A 147 -48.21 -1.13 -6.34
CA LYS A 147 -47.74 -2.50 -6.60
C LYS A 147 -46.45 -2.77 -5.82
N ALA A 148 -46.51 -3.82 -5.02
CA ALA A 148 -45.39 -4.35 -4.31
C ALA A 148 -44.29 -4.78 -5.29
N ALA A 149 -43.06 -4.22 -5.12
CA ALA A 149 -41.84 -4.75 -5.67
C ALA A 149 -40.75 -4.60 -4.61
N GLN A 150 -40.04 -5.68 -4.42
CA GLN A 150 -39.01 -5.91 -3.47
C GLN A 150 -37.98 -4.78 -3.52
N SER A 151 -37.70 -4.18 -2.38
CA SER A 151 -36.68 -3.16 -2.23
C SER A 151 -35.29 -3.79 -2.36
N GLU A 152 -34.65 -3.60 -3.50
CA GLU A 152 -33.20 -3.69 -3.60
C GLU A 152 -32.57 -2.59 -2.75
N PRO A 153 -31.44 -2.85 -2.04
CA PRO A 153 -30.79 -1.82 -1.25
C PRO A 153 -30.27 -0.72 -2.19
N GLU A 154 -30.72 0.51 -1.94
CA GLU A 154 -30.26 1.70 -2.66
C GLU A 154 -28.74 1.82 -2.51
N THR A 155 -28.03 1.63 -3.62
CA THR A 155 -26.61 1.94 -3.70
C THR A 155 -26.44 3.44 -3.59
N PRO A 156 -25.60 3.96 -2.68
CA PRO A 156 -25.38 5.39 -2.56
C PRO A 156 -24.82 5.94 -3.89
N SER A 157 -25.41 7.02 -4.39
CA SER A 157 -24.99 7.66 -5.63
C SER A 157 -23.56 8.16 -5.46
N ASN A 158 -22.61 7.52 -6.13
CA ASN A 158 -21.21 7.92 -6.16
C ASN A 158 -21.06 9.20 -6.98
N SER A 159 -20.70 10.30 -6.34
CA SER A 159 -20.30 11.54 -7.02
C SER A 159 -18.82 11.57 -7.37
N GLY A 160 -18.29 10.47 -7.86
CA GLY A 160 -16.90 10.34 -8.29
C GLY A 160 -16.48 8.89 -8.49
N THR A 161 -15.61 8.64 -9.45
CA THR A 161 -15.06 7.30 -9.71
C THR A 161 -13.91 7.09 -8.74
N LEU A 162 -14.14 6.40 -7.63
CA LEU A 162 -13.06 5.86 -6.80
C LEU A 162 -12.56 4.59 -7.50
N LEU A 163 -11.52 4.71 -8.32
CA LEU A 163 -10.75 3.55 -8.78
C LEU A 163 -9.86 3.07 -7.63
N MET A 164 -10.41 2.27 -6.75
CA MET A 164 -9.61 1.44 -5.88
C MET A 164 -9.19 0.21 -6.68
N ASP A 165 -7.98 0.26 -7.22
CA ASP A 165 -7.28 -0.95 -7.66
C ASP A 165 -6.80 -1.68 -6.40
N ALA A 166 -7.73 -2.28 -5.69
CA ALA A 166 -7.43 -3.29 -4.71
C ALA A 166 -7.03 -4.52 -5.51
N THR A 167 -5.78 -4.58 -5.91
CA THR A 167 -5.17 -5.82 -6.34
C THR A 167 -5.17 -6.72 -5.10
N CYS A 168 -6.23 -7.51 -4.94
CA CYS A 168 -6.21 -8.66 -4.04
C CYS A 168 -5.12 -9.56 -4.58
N CYS A 169 -3.91 -9.40 -4.08
CA CYS A 169 -2.83 -10.37 -4.27
C CYS A 169 -3.26 -11.62 -3.51
N PRO A 170 -3.68 -12.71 -4.18
CA PRO A 170 -3.94 -13.96 -3.48
C PRO A 170 -2.67 -14.35 -2.71
N ALA A 171 -2.84 -14.88 -1.48
CA ALA A 171 -1.73 -15.33 -0.65
C ALA A 171 -0.85 -16.41 -1.32
N ASP A 172 -1.37 -17.05 -2.35
CA ASP A 172 -0.71 -18.11 -3.15
C ASP A 172 -0.10 -17.62 -4.45
N ILE A 173 0.52 -16.45 -4.48
CA ILE A 173 1.36 -16.08 -5.63
C ILE A 173 2.59 -16.96 -5.63
N ALA A 174 2.52 -18.06 -6.37
CA ALA A 174 3.71 -18.81 -6.74
C ALA A 174 4.60 -17.91 -7.61
N PHE A 175 5.90 -17.82 -7.27
CA PHE A 175 6.87 -17.08 -8.09
C PHE A 175 6.79 -17.59 -9.53
N PRO A 176 6.55 -16.71 -10.54
CA PRO A 176 6.38 -17.13 -11.91
C PRO A 176 7.69 -17.75 -12.44
N GLN A 177 7.66 -19.05 -12.65
CA GLN A 177 8.74 -19.77 -13.31
C GLN A 177 8.32 -20.06 -14.74
N ASP A 178 9.21 -19.89 -15.69
CA ASP A 178 8.93 -20.02 -17.14
C ASP A 178 8.18 -21.31 -17.49
N PHE A 179 8.60 -22.43 -16.91
CA PHE A 179 7.95 -23.71 -17.16
C PHE A 179 6.52 -23.82 -16.59
N GLN A 180 6.21 -23.08 -15.50
CA GLN A 180 4.85 -23.01 -14.96
C GLN A 180 3.95 -22.17 -15.87
N LEU A 181 4.45 -21.02 -16.35
CA LEU A 181 3.75 -20.19 -17.31
C LEU A 181 3.48 -20.93 -18.62
N LEU A 182 4.46 -21.65 -19.14
CA LEU A 182 4.31 -22.47 -20.35
C LEU A 182 3.27 -23.59 -20.16
N ASN A 183 3.26 -24.26 -18.99
CA ASN A 183 2.26 -25.29 -18.74
C ASN A 183 0.85 -24.69 -18.60
N TYR A 184 0.70 -23.54 -17.95
CA TYR A 184 -0.58 -22.84 -17.85
C TYR A 184 -1.10 -22.39 -19.21
N ALA A 185 -0.23 -21.79 -20.03
CA ALA A 185 -0.59 -21.40 -21.39
C ALA A 185 -1.01 -22.61 -22.25
N ARG A 186 -0.30 -23.75 -22.12
CA ARG A 186 -0.67 -24.99 -22.79
C ARG A 186 -2.08 -25.47 -22.38
N GLU A 187 -2.38 -25.47 -21.09
CA GLU A 187 -3.68 -25.91 -20.58
C GLU A 187 -4.81 -25.01 -21.10
N LEU A 188 -4.62 -23.69 -21.08
CA LEU A 188 -5.58 -22.74 -21.67
C LEU A 188 -5.82 -22.99 -23.16
N LEU A 189 -4.75 -23.21 -23.95
CA LEU A 189 -4.88 -23.51 -25.37
C LEU A 189 -5.60 -24.82 -25.64
N GLU A 190 -5.33 -25.86 -24.84
CA GLU A 190 -6.04 -27.12 -24.93
C GLU A 190 -7.55 -26.96 -24.66
N ASP A 191 -7.93 -26.15 -23.67
CA ASP A 191 -9.32 -25.88 -23.34
C ASP A 191 -10.02 -25.06 -24.42
N ILE A 192 -9.38 -24.02 -24.96
CA ILE A 192 -9.89 -23.24 -26.10
C ILE A 192 -10.15 -24.17 -27.31
N VAL A 193 -9.21 -25.04 -27.63
CA VAL A 193 -9.37 -25.99 -28.74
C VAL A 193 -10.54 -26.94 -28.52
N ARG A 194 -10.72 -27.46 -27.27
CA ARG A 194 -11.85 -28.34 -26.93
C ARG A 194 -13.19 -27.60 -27.06
N GLU A 195 -13.27 -26.40 -26.51
CA GLU A 195 -14.50 -25.59 -26.56
C GLU A 195 -14.87 -25.22 -28.00
N THR A 196 -13.87 -24.80 -28.81
CA THR A 196 -14.10 -24.45 -30.20
C THR A 196 -14.56 -25.68 -31.01
N CYS A 197 -13.96 -26.85 -30.79
CA CYS A 197 -14.36 -28.08 -31.45
C CYS A 197 -15.77 -28.51 -31.06
N MET A 198 -16.12 -28.39 -29.76
CA MET A 198 -17.47 -28.70 -29.28
C MET A 198 -18.51 -27.72 -29.84
N ALA A 199 -18.23 -26.43 -29.86
CA ALA A 199 -19.13 -25.41 -30.39
C ALA A 199 -19.45 -25.60 -31.88
N ASN A 200 -18.46 -26.07 -32.66
CA ASN A 200 -18.61 -26.28 -34.12
C ASN A 200 -18.90 -27.73 -34.51
N GLY A 201 -19.06 -28.64 -33.57
CA GLY A 201 -19.29 -30.06 -33.86
C GLY A 201 -18.10 -30.77 -34.55
N TRP A 202 -16.88 -30.21 -34.40
CA TRP A 202 -15.69 -30.77 -35.02
C TRP A 202 -15.04 -31.84 -34.15
N LYS A 203 -14.38 -32.80 -34.81
CA LYS A 203 -13.62 -33.81 -34.09
C LYS A 203 -12.39 -33.16 -33.43
N THR A 204 -12.24 -33.32 -32.12
CA THR A 204 -11.07 -32.80 -31.39
C THR A 204 -9.77 -33.39 -31.95
N PRO A 205 -8.78 -32.57 -32.30
CA PRO A 205 -7.48 -33.04 -32.78
C PRO A 205 -6.74 -33.80 -31.67
N ARG A 206 -5.78 -34.64 -32.06
CA ARG A 206 -4.97 -35.41 -31.10
C ARG A 206 -4.05 -34.45 -30.33
N MET A 207 -4.40 -34.15 -29.11
CA MET A 207 -3.59 -33.36 -28.18
C MET A 207 -2.80 -34.31 -27.29
N TYR A 208 -1.49 -34.12 -27.15
CA TYR A 208 -0.62 -34.99 -26.35
C TYR A 208 -0.59 -34.55 -24.86
N SER A 209 -1.73 -34.12 -24.28
CA SER A 209 -1.90 -33.55 -22.94
C SER A 209 -1.29 -34.41 -21.83
N LYS A 210 -1.46 -35.73 -21.88
CA LYS A 210 -0.90 -36.65 -20.89
C LYS A 210 0.64 -36.69 -20.94
N ILE A 211 1.22 -36.62 -22.12
CA ILE A 211 2.68 -36.64 -22.32
C ILE A 211 3.26 -35.32 -21.84
N ALA A 212 2.67 -34.20 -22.24
CA ALA A 212 3.07 -32.85 -21.83
C ALA A 212 2.99 -32.69 -20.32
N ARG A 213 1.91 -33.16 -19.66
CA ARG A 213 1.78 -33.14 -18.20
C ARG A 213 2.85 -33.98 -17.51
N LYS A 214 3.18 -35.15 -18.05
CA LYS A 214 4.25 -35.99 -17.48
C LYS A 214 5.62 -35.30 -17.58
N SER A 215 5.91 -34.67 -18.71
CA SER A 215 7.13 -33.88 -18.91
C SER A 215 7.21 -32.70 -17.96
N PHE A 216 6.13 -31.95 -17.77
CA PHE A 216 6.04 -30.88 -16.80
C PHE A 216 6.31 -31.37 -15.37
N LEU A 217 5.68 -32.48 -14.93
CA LEU A 217 5.89 -33.03 -13.61
C LEU A 217 7.34 -33.53 -13.39
N ASN A 218 7.97 -34.08 -14.43
CA ASN A 218 9.37 -34.48 -14.36
C ASN A 218 10.29 -33.26 -14.19
N LEU A 219 10.04 -32.19 -14.96
CA LEU A 219 10.80 -30.95 -14.85
C LEU A 219 10.60 -30.26 -13.49
N SER A 220 9.38 -30.25 -12.97
CA SER A 220 9.07 -29.63 -11.67
C SER A 220 9.77 -30.31 -10.49
N LYS A 221 10.00 -31.64 -10.60
CA LYS A 221 10.70 -32.44 -9.59
C LYS A 221 12.23 -32.41 -9.73
N SER A 222 12.75 -31.92 -10.84
CA SER A 222 14.20 -31.86 -11.09
C SER A 222 14.86 -30.81 -10.18
N LYS A 223 15.88 -31.23 -9.42
CA LYS A 223 16.69 -30.35 -8.55
C LYS A 223 17.66 -29.46 -9.33
N LYS A 224 18.09 -29.88 -10.52
CA LYS A 224 18.95 -29.11 -11.44
C LYS A 224 18.14 -28.75 -12.67
N ARG A 225 17.84 -27.49 -12.80
CA ARG A 225 17.23 -26.93 -14.01
C ARG A 225 18.35 -26.24 -14.78
N SER A 226 18.79 -26.84 -15.89
CA SER A 226 19.66 -26.14 -16.82
C SER A 226 18.83 -25.09 -17.56
N ALA A 227 19.38 -23.88 -17.67
CA ALA A 227 18.85 -22.84 -18.51
C ALA A 227 18.87 -23.26 -19.98
#